data_339b23891dc9d13e34cd5c3a501f5e22
#
_entry.id   339b23891dc9d13e34cd5c3a501f5e22
#
_cell.length_a   1.000
_cell.length_b   1.000
_cell.length_c   1.000
_cell.angle_alpha   90.00
_cell.angle_beta   90.00
_cell.angle_gamma   90.00
#
_symmetry.space_group_name_H-M   'P 1'
#
loop_
_entity.id
_entity.type
_entity.pdbx_description
1 polymer ?
#
loop_
_entity_poly.entity_id
_entity_poly.type
_entity_poly.pdbx_seq_one_letter_code
_entity_poly.pdbx_strand_id
1 'polypeptide(L)'
;FTVMATANTKGKGSEDGRFIGTNILNEAFLERFPVTVEQEYPSVSVEKKIVIKLMENLGCVDEEYAGKLVDWADLIRKTFYDGGVDEIIATRRLVHIVHAFAIFKDRMKAIAMCVARFDDQTKEVFMDLYSKLDEKVSVEENSDSEKSEWEAGKTDDIPW
;
A
#
# COMPACT_ATOMS: atom_id res chain seq x y z
N PHE A 1 14.05 16.17 31.55
CA PHE A 1 13.14 15.60 30.55
C PHE A 1 13.94 15.18 29.31
N THR A 2 13.43 14.23 28.55
CA THR A 2 14.03 13.76 27.31
C THR A 2 13.11 14.14 26.14
N VAL A 3 13.70 14.60 25.04
CA VAL A 3 12.97 14.93 23.81
C VAL A 3 13.33 13.89 22.75
N MET A 4 12.31 13.35 22.11
CA MET A 4 12.44 12.49 20.95
C MET A 4 11.64 13.13 19.79
N ALA A 5 12.26 13.21 18.62
CA ALA A 5 11.61 13.74 17.42
C ALA A 5 11.65 12.71 16.30
N THR A 6 10.65 12.72 15.43
CA THR A 6 10.60 11.93 14.19
C THR A 6 10.45 12.86 13.00
N ALA A 7 11.16 12.56 11.92
CA ALA A 7 11.11 13.33 10.69
C ALA A 7 11.37 12.43 9.47
N ASN A 8 10.77 12.79 8.33
CA ASN A 8 10.98 12.05 7.07
C ASN A 8 12.25 12.48 6.33
N THR A 9 12.79 13.66 6.62
CA THR A 9 13.89 14.31 5.88
C THR A 9 15.11 14.61 6.73
N LYS A 10 15.21 14.06 7.94
CA LYS A 10 16.29 14.39 8.91
C LYS A 10 16.41 15.91 9.20
N GLY A 11 15.35 16.67 8.94
CA GLY A 11 15.34 18.14 9.11
C GLY A 11 15.95 18.92 7.96
N LYS A 12 16.41 18.27 6.89
CA LYS A 12 17.06 18.92 5.72
C LYS A 12 16.08 19.36 4.63
N GLY A 13 14.77 19.15 4.83
CA GLY A 13 13.78 19.40 3.79
C GLY A 13 13.78 18.31 2.71
N SER A 14 13.03 18.52 1.63
CA SER A 14 12.97 17.60 0.49
C SER A 14 13.64 18.27 -0.71
N GLU A 15 14.89 17.89 -0.99
CA GLU A 15 15.62 18.38 -2.16
C GLU A 15 15.06 17.77 -3.46
N ASP A 16 14.49 16.58 -3.37
CA ASP A 16 13.90 15.82 -4.47
C ASP A 16 12.39 16.05 -4.67
N GLY A 17 11.77 16.92 -3.85
CA GLY A 17 10.34 17.23 -3.90
C GLY A 17 9.41 16.13 -3.39
N ARG A 18 9.92 14.97 -3.00
CA ARG A 18 9.11 13.80 -2.56
C ARG A 18 8.31 14.04 -1.27
N PHE A 19 8.80 14.93 -0.42
CA PHE A 19 8.16 15.31 0.85
C PHE A 19 7.77 16.78 0.84
N ILE A 20 6.88 17.14 -0.08
CA ILE A 20 6.37 18.51 -0.22
C ILE A 20 5.79 19.00 1.12
N GLY A 21 6.12 20.23 1.52
CA GLY A 21 5.67 20.81 2.78
C GLY A 21 6.62 20.59 3.96
N THR A 22 7.75 19.89 3.77
CA THR A 22 8.79 19.83 4.79
C THR A 22 9.71 21.06 4.69
N ASN A 23 9.91 21.74 5.81
CA ASN A 23 10.82 22.88 5.90
C ASN A 23 12.22 22.43 6.33
N ILE A 24 13.24 23.14 5.86
CA ILE A 24 14.60 22.99 6.36
C ILE A 24 14.63 23.52 7.80
N LEU A 25 15.06 22.68 8.73
CA LEU A 25 15.24 23.08 10.12
C LEU A 25 16.60 23.77 10.30
N ASN A 26 16.64 24.70 11.27
CA ASN A 26 17.87 25.40 11.61
C ASN A 26 18.90 24.39 12.16
N GLU A 27 20.16 24.47 11.67
CA GLU A 27 21.25 23.60 12.08
C GLU A 27 21.49 23.66 13.60
N ALA A 28 21.44 24.83 14.22
CA ALA A 28 21.57 24.96 15.66
C ALA A 28 20.46 24.26 16.46
N PHE A 29 19.31 24.01 15.84
CA PHE A 29 18.24 23.19 16.41
C PHE A 29 18.56 21.70 16.26
N LEU A 30 19.05 21.28 15.08
CA LEU A 30 19.42 19.88 14.81
C LEU A 30 20.58 19.41 15.71
N GLU A 31 21.56 20.26 15.95
CA GLU A 31 22.70 20.01 16.85
C GLU A 31 22.30 19.70 18.32
N ARG A 32 21.07 20.06 18.71
CA ARG A 32 20.55 19.69 20.02
C ARG A 32 20.07 18.25 20.14
N PHE A 33 20.02 17.52 19.02
CA PHE A 33 19.73 16.10 18.97
C PHE A 33 21.02 15.30 18.73
N PRO A 34 21.72 14.87 19.80
CA PRO A 34 23.06 14.28 19.67
C PRO A 34 23.03 12.88 19.02
N VAL A 35 21.84 12.26 18.96
CA VAL A 35 21.67 10.93 18.38
C VAL A 35 20.61 10.98 17.29
N THR A 36 20.99 10.60 16.06
CA THR A 36 20.06 10.43 14.94
C THR A 36 20.07 8.96 14.54
N VAL A 37 18.87 8.36 14.50
CA VAL A 37 18.67 6.98 14.06
C VAL A 37 17.84 6.99 12.78
N GLU A 38 18.31 6.30 11.77
CA GLU A 38 17.54 6.05 10.56
C GLU A 38 16.76 4.75 10.74
N GLN A 39 15.44 4.84 10.58
CA GLN A 39 14.56 3.70 10.68
C GLN A 39 14.19 3.24 9.28
N GLU A 40 14.75 2.12 8.87
CA GLU A 40 14.40 1.45 7.62
C GLU A 40 13.06 0.68 7.73
N TYR A 41 12.53 0.24 6.60
CA TYR A 41 11.39 -0.67 6.59
C TYR A 41 11.75 -2.00 7.26
N PRO A 42 10.80 -2.65 7.93
CA PRO A 42 11.01 -4.00 8.46
C PRO A 42 11.39 -4.97 7.34
N SER A 43 12.17 -6.00 7.67
CA SER A 43 12.39 -7.08 6.72
C SER A 43 11.07 -7.76 6.34
N VAL A 44 10.99 -8.32 5.13
CA VAL A 44 9.80 -9.03 4.59
C VAL A 44 9.23 -10.02 5.61
N SER A 45 10.10 -10.78 6.29
CA SER A 45 9.68 -11.76 7.30
C SER A 45 9.05 -11.13 8.55
N VAL A 46 9.53 -9.97 8.97
CA VAL A 46 8.98 -9.23 10.11
C VAL A 46 7.69 -8.54 9.70
N GLU A 47 7.65 -7.92 8.53
CA GLU A 47 6.45 -7.25 8.02
C GLU A 47 5.30 -8.24 7.82
N LYS A 48 5.58 -9.46 7.29
CA LYS A 48 4.59 -10.54 7.20
C LYS A 48 4.02 -10.91 8.56
N LYS A 49 4.84 -11.02 9.59
CA LYS A 49 4.36 -11.29 10.97
C LYS A 49 3.45 -10.17 11.48
N ILE A 50 3.78 -8.90 11.19
CA ILE A 50 2.94 -7.75 11.57
C ILE A 50 1.57 -7.86 10.91
N VAL A 51 1.54 -8.14 9.60
CA VAL A 51 0.30 -8.27 8.82
C VAL A 51 -0.55 -9.45 9.32
N ILE A 52 0.05 -10.62 9.51
CA ILE A 52 -0.66 -11.81 10.03
C ILE A 52 -1.22 -11.54 11.43
N LYS A 53 -0.43 -10.94 12.32
CA LYS A 53 -0.88 -10.62 13.68
C LYS A 53 -2.07 -9.66 13.69
N LEU A 54 -2.08 -8.71 12.78
CA LEU A 54 -3.22 -7.81 12.61
C LEU A 54 -4.46 -8.57 12.09
N MET A 55 -4.28 -9.45 11.10
CA MET A 55 -5.36 -10.30 10.58
C MET A 55 -5.95 -11.20 11.66
N GLU A 56 -5.12 -11.79 12.55
CA GLU A 56 -5.58 -12.56 13.72
C GLU A 56 -6.48 -11.71 14.61
N ASN A 57 -6.02 -10.49 14.95
CA ASN A 57 -6.78 -9.58 15.82
C ASN A 57 -8.13 -9.16 15.22
N LEU A 58 -8.22 -9.11 13.88
CA LEU A 58 -9.43 -8.73 13.15
C LEU A 58 -10.29 -9.95 12.74
N GLY A 59 -9.86 -11.17 13.05
CA GLY A 59 -10.58 -12.40 12.69
C GLY A 59 -10.70 -12.65 11.19
N CYS A 60 -9.70 -12.22 10.40
CA CYS A 60 -9.66 -12.37 8.93
C CYS A 60 -8.35 -12.98 8.44
N VAL A 61 -7.86 -14.01 9.11
CA VAL A 61 -6.57 -14.63 8.82
C VAL A 61 -6.54 -15.22 7.41
N ASP A 62 -5.58 -14.76 6.62
CA ASP A 62 -5.24 -15.27 5.29
C ASP A 62 -3.73 -15.12 5.10
N GLU A 63 -2.97 -16.18 5.41
CA GLU A 63 -1.51 -16.15 5.38
C GLU A 63 -0.95 -15.99 3.96
N GLU A 64 -1.65 -16.50 2.96
CA GLU A 64 -1.26 -16.35 1.57
C GLU A 64 -1.43 -14.89 1.14
N TYR A 65 -2.57 -14.29 1.42
CA TYR A 65 -2.81 -12.87 1.16
C TYR A 65 -1.81 -11.97 1.89
N ALA A 66 -1.51 -12.26 3.15
CA ALA A 66 -0.50 -11.53 3.91
C ALA A 66 0.88 -11.59 3.23
N GLY A 67 1.27 -12.78 2.73
CA GLY A 67 2.51 -12.94 1.97
C GLY A 67 2.52 -12.12 0.69
N LYS A 68 1.47 -12.24 -0.14
CA LYS A 68 1.33 -11.50 -1.40
C LYS A 68 1.34 -9.98 -1.20
N LEU A 69 0.68 -9.47 -0.16
CA LEU A 69 0.69 -8.06 0.18
C LEU A 69 2.09 -7.52 0.52
N VAL A 70 2.86 -8.29 1.28
CA VAL A 70 4.21 -7.88 1.68
C VAL A 70 5.16 -7.94 0.50
N ASP A 71 5.10 -9.01 -0.32
CA ASP A 71 5.91 -9.13 -1.53
C ASP A 71 5.59 -8.01 -2.54
N TRP A 72 4.32 -7.67 -2.70
CA TRP A 72 3.87 -6.54 -3.52
C TRP A 72 4.41 -5.20 -3.02
N ALA A 73 4.35 -4.94 -1.72
CA ALA A 73 4.87 -3.70 -1.15
C ALA A 73 6.39 -3.60 -1.29
N ASP A 74 7.12 -4.72 -1.11
CA ASP A 74 8.57 -4.78 -1.28
C ASP A 74 8.97 -4.50 -2.75
N LEU A 75 8.23 -5.08 -3.71
CA LEU A 75 8.43 -4.84 -5.13
C LEU A 75 8.23 -3.36 -5.48
N ILE A 76 7.14 -2.74 -5.02
CA ILE A 76 6.86 -1.32 -5.25
C ILE A 76 7.95 -0.44 -4.63
N ARG A 77 8.42 -0.75 -3.42
CA ARG A 77 9.51 0.00 -2.78
C ARG A 77 10.80 -0.06 -3.57
N LYS A 78 11.16 -1.24 -4.08
CA LYS A 78 12.33 -1.41 -4.96
C LYS A 78 12.19 -0.57 -6.23
N THR A 79 11.04 -0.68 -6.90
CA THR A 79 10.74 0.11 -8.10
C THR A 79 10.77 1.62 -7.84
N PHE A 80 10.30 2.07 -6.67
CA PHE A 80 10.37 3.46 -6.25
C PHE A 80 11.81 3.94 -6.06
N TYR A 81 12.67 3.18 -5.41
CA TYR A 81 14.07 3.55 -5.23
C TYR A 81 14.86 3.51 -6.55
N ASP A 82 14.45 2.68 -7.49
CA ASP A 82 15.00 2.62 -8.85
C ASP A 82 14.43 3.74 -9.77
N GLY A 83 13.50 4.56 -9.27
CA GLY A 83 12.89 5.66 -10.01
C GLY A 83 11.81 5.25 -11.00
N GLY A 84 11.28 4.02 -10.89
CA GLY A 84 10.24 3.53 -11.80
C GLY A 84 8.82 3.93 -11.43
N VAL A 85 8.58 4.35 -10.18
CA VAL A 85 7.30 4.89 -9.69
C VAL A 85 7.57 6.05 -8.73
N ASP A 86 6.63 6.98 -8.62
CA ASP A 86 6.76 8.17 -7.79
C ASP A 86 6.14 8.02 -6.39
N GLU A 87 5.38 6.95 -6.16
CA GLU A 87 4.69 6.69 -4.90
C GLU A 87 5.14 5.38 -4.27
N ILE A 88 4.95 5.26 -2.95
CA ILE A 88 5.42 4.13 -2.17
C ILE A 88 4.32 3.51 -1.31
N ILE A 89 4.39 2.20 -1.12
CA ILE A 89 3.53 1.46 -0.19
C ILE A 89 4.28 1.22 1.11
N ALA A 90 3.96 2.02 2.13
CA ALA A 90 4.51 1.87 3.47
C ALA A 90 3.78 0.76 4.24
N THR A 91 4.42 0.21 5.30
CA THR A 91 3.81 -0.76 6.22
C THR A 91 2.45 -0.28 6.77
N ARG A 92 2.30 1.02 7.04
CA ARG A 92 1.01 1.61 7.45
C ARG A 92 -0.08 1.42 6.38
N ARG A 93 0.28 1.44 5.10
CA ARG A 93 -0.68 1.20 4.01
C ARG A 93 -1.14 -0.25 4.03
N LEU A 94 -0.24 -1.21 4.27
CA LEU A 94 -0.60 -2.62 4.45
C LEU A 94 -1.58 -2.82 5.60
N VAL A 95 -1.36 -2.13 6.74
CA VAL A 95 -2.30 -2.14 7.87
C VAL A 95 -3.69 -1.64 7.44
N HIS A 96 -3.77 -0.56 6.67
CA HIS A 96 -5.06 -0.06 6.17
C HIS A 96 -5.73 -1.03 5.20
N ILE A 97 -4.97 -1.68 4.33
CA ILE A 97 -5.49 -2.70 3.40
C ILE A 97 -6.07 -3.89 4.18
N VAL A 98 -5.39 -4.34 5.23
CA VAL A 98 -5.91 -5.43 6.08
C VAL A 98 -7.22 -5.04 6.79
N HIS A 99 -7.32 -3.79 7.28
CA HIS A 99 -8.58 -3.30 7.84
C HIS A 99 -9.71 -3.27 6.79
N ALA A 100 -9.40 -2.81 5.57
CA ALA A 100 -10.36 -2.83 4.47
C ALA A 100 -10.76 -4.27 4.09
N PHE A 101 -9.80 -5.19 4.04
CA PHE A 101 -10.05 -6.61 3.79
C PHE A 101 -10.93 -7.24 4.88
N ALA A 102 -10.74 -6.89 6.14
CA ALA A 102 -11.60 -7.37 7.23
C ALA A 102 -13.07 -6.97 7.03
N ILE A 103 -13.32 -5.82 6.38
CA ILE A 103 -14.67 -5.31 6.10
C ILE A 103 -15.24 -5.92 4.82
N PHE A 104 -14.50 -5.84 3.71
CA PHE A 104 -15.02 -6.18 2.38
C PHE A 104 -14.88 -7.65 2.03
N LYS A 105 -13.96 -8.38 2.66
CA LYS A 105 -13.63 -9.79 2.37
C LYS A 105 -13.18 -10.06 0.92
N ASP A 106 -12.74 -9.02 0.25
CA ASP A 106 -12.30 -9.01 -1.14
C ASP A 106 -10.90 -8.38 -1.19
N ARG A 107 -9.92 -9.14 -1.73
CA ARG A 107 -8.51 -8.75 -1.75
C ARG A 107 -8.26 -7.53 -2.64
N MET A 108 -8.79 -7.56 -3.87
CA MET A 108 -8.60 -6.49 -4.85
C MET A 108 -9.31 -5.21 -4.44
N LYS A 109 -10.55 -5.33 -3.96
CA LYS A 109 -11.33 -4.20 -3.49
C LYS A 109 -10.65 -3.52 -2.30
N ALA A 110 -10.09 -4.27 -1.37
CA ALA A 110 -9.36 -3.73 -0.23
C ALA A 110 -8.12 -2.92 -0.68
N ILE A 111 -7.36 -3.44 -1.65
CA ILE A 111 -6.23 -2.73 -2.24
C ILE A 111 -6.70 -1.49 -2.97
N ALA A 112 -7.66 -1.61 -3.90
CA ALA A 112 -8.19 -0.52 -4.71
C ALA A 112 -8.65 0.67 -3.86
N MET A 113 -9.39 0.40 -2.78
CA MET A 113 -9.85 1.43 -1.84
C MET A 113 -8.69 2.16 -1.14
N CYS A 114 -7.63 1.44 -0.80
CA CYS A 114 -6.49 2.02 -0.09
C CYS A 114 -5.49 2.75 -1.01
N VAL A 115 -5.48 2.44 -2.32
CA VAL A 115 -4.64 3.13 -3.32
C VAL A 115 -5.40 4.21 -4.09
N ALA A 116 -6.71 4.35 -3.88
CA ALA A 116 -7.57 5.32 -4.58
C ALA A 116 -7.15 6.78 -4.45
N ARG A 117 -6.32 7.13 -3.47
CA ARG A 117 -5.79 8.50 -3.28
C ARG A 117 -4.66 8.85 -4.25
N PHE A 118 -4.04 7.86 -4.87
CA PHE A 118 -2.98 8.08 -5.85
C PHE A 118 -3.60 8.51 -7.19
N ASP A 119 -2.79 9.06 -8.07
CA ASP A 119 -3.21 9.34 -9.44
C ASP A 119 -3.59 8.05 -10.17
N ASP A 120 -4.38 8.18 -11.24
CA ASP A 120 -4.94 7.04 -11.95
C ASP A 120 -3.87 6.12 -12.55
N GLN A 121 -2.77 6.69 -13.04
CA GLN A 121 -1.66 5.92 -13.62
C GLN A 121 -0.95 5.08 -12.56
N THR A 122 -0.60 5.67 -11.42
CA THR A 122 0.03 4.97 -10.30
C THR A 122 -0.88 3.87 -9.75
N LYS A 123 -2.18 4.18 -9.62
CA LYS A 123 -3.19 3.22 -9.18
C LYS A 123 -3.27 2.01 -10.10
N GLU A 124 -3.35 2.24 -11.42
CA GLU A 124 -3.40 1.17 -12.42
C GLU A 124 -2.14 0.28 -12.35
N VAL A 125 -0.96 0.88 -12.28
CA VAL A 125 0.32 0.15 -12.14
C VAL A 125 0.34 -0.70 -10.86
N PHE A 126 -0.12 -0.15 -9.74
CA PHE A 126 -0.13 -0.88 -8.46
C PHE A 126 -1.11 -2.06 -8.47
N MET A 127 -2.28 -1.88 -9.07
CA MET A 127 -3.29 -2.93 -9.23
C MET A 127 -2.80 -4.03 -10.18
N ASP A 128 -2.21 -3.67 -11.32
CA ASP A 128 -1.63 -4.62 -12.28
C ASP A 128 -0.48 -5.43 -11.66
N LEU A 129 0.40 -4.79 -10.91
CA LEU A 129 1.48 -5.48 -10.19
C LEU A 129 0.94 -6.48 -9.17
N TYR A 130 -0.15 -6.15 -8.47
CA TYR A 130 -0.74 -7.08 -7.52
C TYR A 130 -1.43 -8.25 -8.23
N SER A 131 -2.20 -8.02 -9.29
CA SER A 131 -2.89 -9.07 -10.04
C SER A 131 -1.92 -10.10 -10.66
N LYS A 132 -0.72 -9.66 -11.03
CA LYS A 132 0.36 -10.56 -11.49
C LYS A 132 0.99 -11.42 -10.39
N LEU A 133 0.95 -10.94 -9.14
CA LEU A 133 1.46 -11.66 -7.99
C LEU A 133 0.43 -12.62 -7.38
N ASP A 134 -0.85 -12.34 -7.51
CA ASP A 134 -1.95 -13.14 -6.93
C ASP A 134 -2.80 -13.79 -8.02
N GLU A 135 -2.45 -15.02 -8.40
CA GLU A 135 -3.13 -15.79 -9.45
C GLU A 135 -4.63 -16.00 -9.17
N LYS A 136 -5.05 -16.02 -7.89
CA LYS A 136 -6.46 -16.19 -7.52
C LYS A 136 -7.30 -15.00 -7.95
N VAL A 137 -6.74 -13.80 -7.88
CA VAL A 137 -7.40 -12.57 -8.29
C VAL A 137 -7.52 -12.51 -9.81
N SER A 138 -6.49 -12.93 -10.54
CA SER A 138 -6.50 -12.98 -12.02
C SER A 138 -7.59 -13.90 -12.57
N VAL A 139 -7.96 -14.95 -11.85
CA VAL A 139 -9.04 -15.88 -12.23
C VAL A 139 -10.41 -15.27 -11.97
N GLU A 140 -10.58 -14.52 -10.86
CA GLU A 140 -11.84 -13.86 -10.52
C GLU A 140 -12.17 -12.72 -11.49
N GLU A 141 -11.20 -11.88 -11.88
CA GLU A 141 -11.41 -10.82 -12.89
C GLU A 141 -11.89 -11.37 -14.23
N ASN A 142 -11.37 -12.51 -14.69
CA ASN A 142 -11.82 -13.15 -15.91
C ASN A 142 -13.25 -13.70 -15.79
N SER A 143 -13.64 -14.19 -14.59
CA SER A 143 -15.00 -14.72 -14.37
C SER A 143 -16.06 -13.61 -14.27
N ASP A 144 -15.67 -12.44 -13.75
CA ASP A 144 -16.59 -11.29 -13.64
C ASP A 144 -16.74 -10.53 -14.96
N SER A 145 -15.70 -10.49 -15.81
CA SER A 145 -15.81 -9.96 -17.17
C SER A 145 -16.75 -10.82 -18.05
N GLU A 146 -16.67 -12.14 -17.96
CA GLU A 146 -17.58 -13.04 -18.66
C GLU A 146 -19.03 -12.91 -18.17
N LYS A 147 -19.26 -12.66 -16.86
CA LYS A 147 -20.60 -12.42 -16.32
C LYS A 147 -21.18 -11.08 -16.72
N SER A 148 -20.36 -10.02 -16.79
CA SER A 148 -20.81 -8.69 -17.21
C SER A 148 -21.19 -8.63 -18.68
N GLU A 149 -20.50 -9.37 -19.55
CA GLU A 149 -20.89 -9.49 -20.98
C GLU A 149 -22.20 -10.28 -21.15
N TRP A 150 -22.47 -11.25 -20.28
CA TRP A 150 -23.70 -12.03 -20.34
C TRP A 150 -24.93 -11.26 -19.82
N GLU A 151 -24.76 -10.35 -18.85
CA GLU A 151 -25.85 -9.50 -18.34
C GLU A 151 -26.15 -8.30 -19.23
N ALA A 152 -25.16 -7.75 -19.93
CA ALA A 152 -25.36 -6.64 -20.88
C ALA A 152 -26.24 -7.00 -22.08
N GLY A 153 -26.41 -8.29 -22.40
CA GLY A 153 -27.27 -8.79 -23.47
C GLY A 153 -28.76 -8.95 -23.13
N LYS A 154 -29.18 -8.63 -21.88
CA LYS A 154 -30.56 -8.88 -21.40
C LYS A 154 -31.41 -7.63 -21.13
N THR A 155 -30.99 -6.45 -21.57
CA THR A 155 -31.79 -5.23 -21.38
C THR A 155 -32.59 -4.89 -22.64
N ASP A 156 -33.48 -5.79 -23.02
CA ASP A 156 -34.64 -5.43 -23.85
C ASP A 156 -35.89 -6.01 -23.18
N ASP A 157 -36.88 -5.14 -22.97
CA ASP A 157 -38.22 -5.36 -22.43
C ASP A 157 -38.42 -5.07 -20.92
N ILE A 158 -38.43 -3.78 -20.58
CA ILE A 158 -39.28 -3.28 -19.50
C ILE A 158 -40.41 -2.46 -20.14
N PRO A 159 -41.63 -3.00 -20.24
CA PRO A 159 -42.79 -2.17 -20.58
C PRO A 159 -43.18 -1.31 -19.37
N TRP A 160 -43.46 -0.05 -19.61
CA TRP A 160 -43.95 0.97 -18.68
C TRP A 160 -45.24 0.59 -17.98
#